data_eb42a17c258626e2feeee55dd38a4205
#
_entry.id   eb42a17c258626e2feeee55dd38a4205
#
_cell.length_a   1.000
_cell.length_b   1.000
_cell.length_c   1.000
_cell.angle_alpha   90.00
_cell.angle_beta   90.00
_cell.angle_gamma   90.00
#
_symmetry.space_group_name_H-M   'P 1'
#
loop_
_entity.id
_entity.type
_entity.pdbx_description
1 polymer ?
#
loop_
_entity_poly.entity_id
_entity_poly.type
_entity_poly.pdbx_seq_one_letter_code
_entity_poly.pdbx_strand_id
1 'polypeptide(L)'
;MKAFIKKLYKNVLVLDSGARGATTSFVENGQGDVLIAWENEAFLSVRDNPDDYEIVTPGISILAQPSVAVVDENVKKHDNAEAAKAYLKYLYSDEAQELIAENYYRPVDQTILKKHADTLT
;
A
#
# COMPACT_ATOMS: atom_id res chain seq x y z
N MET A 1 19.43 -2.72 18.63
CA MET A 1 18.51 -1.98 17.74
C MET A 1 19.17 -0.80 17.04
N LYS A 2 19.69 0.24 17.74
CA LYS A 2 20.32 1.43 17.08
C LYS A 2 21.44 1.10 16.09
N ALA A 3 22.33 0.14 16.41
CA ALA A 3 23.44 -0.25 15.53
C ALA A 3 22.95 -0.91 14.23
N PHE A 4 21.90 -1.73 14.30
CA PHE A 4 21.26 -2.34 13.13
C PHE A 4 20.64 -1.27 12.23
N ILE A 5 19.82 -0.38 12.77
CA ILE A 5 19.20 0.72 12.03
C ILE A 5 20.26 1.61 11.36
N LYS A 6 21.35 1.94 12.08
CA LYS A 6 22.45 2.72 11.51
C LYS A 6 23.10 2.02 10.32
N LYS A 7 23.28 0.69 10.38
CA LYS A 7 23.82 -0.09 9.26
C LYS A 7 22.85 -0.12 8.09
N LEU A 8 21.55 -0.33 8.35
CA LEU A 8 20.52 -0.31 7.33
C LEU A 8 20.53 1.01 6.56
N TYR A 9 20.45 2.14 7.25
CA TYR A 9 20.44 3.46 6.60
C TYR A 9 21.75 3.80 5.87
N LYS A 10 22.87 3.20 6.26
CA LYS A 10 24.14 3.37 5.51
C LYS A 10 24.11 2.68 4.14
N ASN A 11 23.29 1.66 3.97
CA ASN A 11 23.16 0.91 2.73
C ASN A 11 22.00 1.42 1.86
N VAL A 12 21.23 2.38 2.34
CA VAL A 12 20.14 2.97 1.56
C VAL A 12 20.73 3.81 0.43
N LEU A 13 20.43 3.44 -0.80
CA LEU A 13 20.84 4.16 -2.00
C LEU A 13 19.94 5.37 -2.25
N VAL A 14 18.62 5.18 -2.10
CA VAL A 14 17.62 6.21 -2.35
C VAL A 14 16.61 6.26 -1.21
N LEU A 15 16.29 7.48 -0.75
CA LEU A 15 15.20 7.76 0.17
C LEU A 15 14.18 8.62 -0.57
N ASP A 16 13.15 8.00 -1.10
CA ASP A 16 12.07 8.71 -1.78
C ASP A 16 11.04 9.29 -0.79
N SER A 17 10.27 10.26 -1.27
CA SER A 17 9.25 10.94 -0.48
C SER A 17 7.92 10.19 -0.35
N GLY A 18 7.77 9.05 -1.04
CA GLY A 18 6.55 8.26 -1.03
C GLY A 18 6.72 6.85 -1.61
N ALA A 19 5.74 5.99 -1.32
CA ALA A 19 5.78 4.58 -1.68
C ALA A 19 5.95 4.36 -3.20
N ARG A 20 5.12 5.00 -4.02
CA ARG A 20 5.19 4.87 -5.48
C ARG A 20 6.50 5.41 -6.04
N GLY A 21 7.03 6.51 -5.49
CA GLY A 21 8.35 7.03 -5.88
C GLY A 21 9.46 6.02 -5.63
N ALA A 22 9.46 5.36 -4.47
CA ALA A 22 10.43 4.33 -4.14
C ALA A 22 10.33 3.11 -5.08
N THR A 23 9.11 2.68 -5.42
CA THR A 23 8.88 1.61 -6.40
C THR A 23 9.41 2.00 -7.79
N THR A 24 9.13 3.20 -8.26
CA THR A 24 9.65 3.71 -9.54
C THR A 24 11.18 3.76 -9.54
N SER A 25 11.80 4.26 -8.48
CA SER A 25 13.28 4.30 -8.37
C SER A 25 13.90 2.90 -8.45
N PHE A 26 13.27 1.91 -7.84
CA PHE A 26 13.76 0.54 -7.85
C PHE A 26 13.45 -0.19 -9.17
N VAL A 27 12.18 -0.20 -9.59
CA VAL A 27 11.71 -1.00 -10.73
C VAL A 27 12.11 -0.37 -12.07
N GLU A 28 11.83 0.93 -12.26
CA GLU A 28 12.03 1.59 -13.55
C GLU A 28 13.45 2.11 -13.72
N ASN A 29 14.07 2.58 -12.63
CA ASN A 29 15.41 3.16 -12.69
C ASN A 29 16.52 2.18 -12.27
N GLY A 30 16.17 0.95 -11.84
CA GLY A 30 17.11 -0.10 -11.48
C GLY A 30 18.02 0.26 -10.29
N GLN A 31 17.50 1.03 -9.33
CA GLN A 31 18.28 1.52 -8.20
C GLN A 31 18.17 0.60 -6.97
N GLY A 32 19.26 -0.03 -6.61
CA GLY A 32 19.38 -0.91 -5.45
C GLY A 32 19.06 -2.36 -5.74
N ASP A 33 19.34 -3.21 -4.76
CA ASP A 33 19.17 -4.66 -4.84
C ASP A 33 17.92 -5.13 -4.06
N VAL A 34 17.41 -4.32 -3.15
CA VAL A 34 16.25 -4.61 -2.28
C VAL A 34 15.40 -3.37 -2.12
N LEU A 35 14.10 -3.51 -2.38
CA LEU A 35 13.09 -2.51 -2.07
C LEU A 35 12.37 -2.88 -0.77
N ILE A 36 12.28 -1.92 0.16
CA ILE A 36 11.38 -2.03 1.32
C ILE A 36 10.11 -1.25 0.96
N ALA A 37 9.02 -1.97 0.76
CA ALA A 37 7.78 -1.40 0.25
C ALA A 37 6.55 -1.91 1.01
N TRP A 38 5.41 -1.31 0.72
CA TRP A 38 4.11 -1.84 1.06
C TRP A 38 3.82 -3.11 0.25
N GLU A 39 3.01 -3.99 0.82
CA GLU A 39 2.64 -5.27 0.19
C GLU A 39 2.05 -5.07 -1.22
N ASN A 40 1.14 -4.12 -1.39
CA ASN A 40 0.53 -3.83 -2.70
C ASN A 40 1.55 -3.39 -3.75
N GLU A 41 2.56 -2.60 -3.39
CA GLU A 41 3.63 -2.19 -4.30
C GLU A 41 4.49 -3.39 -4.73
N ALA A 42 4.75 -4.32 -3.82
CA ALA A 42 5.49 -5.55 -4.11
C ALA A 42 4.71 -6.44 -5.09
N PHE A 43 3.42 -6.66 -4.87
CA PHE A 43 2.58 -7.42 -5.81
C PHE A 43 2.49 -6.79 -7.19
N LEU A 44 2.34 -5.46 -7.27
CA LEU A 44 2.34 -4.74 -8.54
C LEU A 44 3.67 -4.91 -9.28
N SER A 45 4.79 -4.81 -8.58
CA SER A 45 6.13 -4.96 -9.18
C SER A 45 6.33 -6.35 -9.79
N VAL A 46 5.94 -7.42 -9.07
CA VAL A 46 6.05 -8.81 -9.56
C VAL A 46 5.05 -9.08 -10.67
N ARG A 47 3.82 -8.55 -10.60
CA ARG A 47 2.84 -8.70 -11.69
C ARG A 47 3.37 -8.14 -13.01
N ASP A 48 3.98 -6.97 -12.95
CA ASP A 48 4.45 -6.25 -14.14
C ASP A 48 5.82 -6.77 -14.63
N ASN A 49 6.61 -7.41 -13.75
CA ASN A 49 7.94 -7.97 -14.03
C ASN A 49 8.13 -9.31 -13.28
N PRO A 50 7.46 -10.40 -13.72
CA PRO A 50 7.39 -11.64 -12.94
C PRO A 50 8.72 -12.39 -12.82
N ASP A 51 9.63 -12.18 -13.77
CA ASP A 51 10.93 -12.87 -13.80
C ASP A 51 12.07 -12.08 -13.11
N ASP A 52 11.83 -10.80 -12.77
CA ASP A 52 12.87 -9.90 -12.28
C ASP A 52 12.85 -9.74 -10.76
N TYR A 53 11.71 -10.00 -10.11
CA TYR A 53 11.50 -9.71 -8.69
C TYR A 53 10.90 -10.86 -7.91
N GLU A 54 11.32 -11.00 -6.67
CA GLU A 54 10.78 -11.93 -5.68
C GLU A 54 10.28 -11.16 -4.46
N ILE A 55 9.11 -11.56 -3.94
CA ILE A 55 8.56 -11.00 -2.70
C ILE A 55 9.08 -11.79 -1.51
N VAL A 56 9.79 -11.11 -0.61
CA VAL A 56 10.23 -11.68 0.66
C VAL A 56 9.39 -11.11 1.79
N THR A 57 8.51 -11.92 2.35
CA THR A 57 7.70 -11.53 3.52
C THR A 57 8.49 -11.81 4.79
N PRO A 58 8.79 -10.78 5.61
CA PRO A 58 9.50 -11.00 6.87
C PRO A 58 8.63 -11.75 7.88
N GLY A 59 9.25 -12.56 8.75
CA GLY A 59 8.54 -13.33 9.79
C GLY A 59 7.82 -12.47 10.83
N ILE A 60 8.18 -11.19 10.93
CA ILE A 60 7.50 -10.17 11.77
C ILE A 60 7.26 -8.95 10.86
N SER A 61 6.01 -8.52 10.78
CA SER A 61 5.61 -7.37 9.98
C SER A 61 4.57 -6.52 10.71
N ILE A 62 4.10 -5.49 10.07
CA ILE A 62 3.10 -4.55 10.59
C ILE A 62 1.84 -4.63 9.73
N LEU A 63 0.70 -4.90 10.36
CA LEU A 63 -0.59 -4.71 9.72
C LEU A 63 -0.93 -3.21 9.76
N ALA A 64 -0.82 -2.55 8.61
CA ALA A 64 -1.20 -1.16 8.47
C ALA A 64 -2.70 -1.03 8.20
N GLN A 65 -3.41 -0.38 9.11
CA GLN A 65 -4.85 -0.12 9.02
C GLN A 65 -5.10 1.40 9.13
N PRO A 66 -4.78 2.18 8.09
CA PRO A 66 -4.99 3.62 8.12
C PRO A 66 -6.47 3.95 8.20
N SER A 67 -6.84 4.80 9.15
CA SER A 67 -8.21 5.28 9.29
C SER A 67 -8.46 6.46 8.35
N VAL A 68 -9.68 6.57 7.85
CA VAL A 68 -10.15 7.71 7.05
C VAL A 68 -11.18 8.51 7.84
N ALA A 69 -11.15 9.83 7.69
CA ALA A 69 -12.08 10.74 8.33
C ALA A 69 -12.38 11.95 7.45
N VAL A 70 -13.57 12.51 7.62
CA VAL A 70 -13.92 13.82 7.05
C VAL A 70 -13.16 14.91 7.84
N VAL A 71 -12.56 15.85 7.13
CA VAL A 71 -11.97 17.05 7.75
C VAL A 71 -13.02 18.16 7.75
N ASP A 72 -13.67 18.36 8.89
CA ASP A 72 -14.86 19.21 9.03
C ASP A 72 -14.66 20.64 8.53
N GLU A 73 -13.52 21.27 8.81
CA GLU A 73 -13.26 22.63 8.34
C GLU A 73 -13.14 22.69 6.81
N ASN A 74 -12.53 21.68 6.17
CA ASN A 74 -12.37 21.63 4.73
C ASN A 74 -13.71 21.42 4.02
N VAL A 75 -14.51 20.47 4.48
CA VAL A 75 -15.83 20.21 3.86
C VAL A 75 -16.78 21.37 4.05
N LYS A 76 -16.70 22.10 5.17
CA LYS A 76 -17.46 23.33 5.40
C LYS A 76 -17.03 24.44 4.45
N LYS A 77 -15.70 24.61 4.28
CA LYS A 77 -15.14 25.63 3.38
C LYS A 77 -15.52 25.39 1.91
N HIS A 78 -15.60 24.14 1.50
CA HIS A 78 -15.90 23.74 0.11
C HIS A 78 -17.35 23.36 -0.12
N ASP A 79 -18.21 23.45 0.90
CA ASP A 79 -19.62 23.08 0.87
C ASP A 79 -19.87 21.68 0.26
N ASN A 80 -19.04 20.70 0.63
CA ASN A 80 -19.08 19.34 0.07
C ASN A 80 -19.18 18.23 1.12
N ALA A 81 -19.69 18.54 2.31
CA ALA A 81 -19.77 17.59 3.43
C ALA A 81 -20.53 16.30 3.08
N GLU A 82 -21.66 16.42 2.38
CA GLU A 82 -22.46 15.25 1.99
C GLU A 82 -21.74 14.38 0.95
N ALA A 83 -21.07 14.99 -0.02
CA ALA A 83 -20.28 14.26 -1.01
C ALA A 83 -19.10 13.53 -0.35
N ALA A 84 -18.40 14.19 0.58
CA ALA A 84 -17.29 13.58 1.32
C ALA A 84 -17.76 12.37 2.16
N LYS A 85 -18.88 12.50 2.87
CA LYS A 85 -19.48 11.40 3.63
C LYS A 85 -19.92 10.25 2.73
N ALA A 86 -20.56 10.55 1.59
CA ALA A 86 -20.99 9.55 0.62
C ALA A 86 -19.81 8.78 0.06
N TYR A 87 -18.71 9.47 -0.28
CA TYR A 87 -17.47 8.85 -0.74
C TYR A 87 -16.89 7.90 0.32
N LEU A 88 -16.72 8.36 1.56
CA LEU A 88 -16.20 7.50 2.63
C LEU A 88 -17.09 6.29 2.89
N LYS A 89 -18.41 6.45 2.80
CA LYS A 89 -19.34 5.32 2.93
C LYS A 89 -19.22 4.34 1.77
N TYR A 90 -19.01 4.84 0.55
CA TYR A 90 -18.82 3.99 -0.63
C TYR A 90 -17.59 3.08 -0.50
N LEU A 91 -16.49 3.52 0.15
CA LEU A 91 -15.30 2.69 0.38
C LEU A 91 -15.60 1.37 1.13
N TYR A 92 -16.72 1.28 1.83
CA TYR A 92 -17.16 0.08 2.55
C TYR A 92 -18.27 -0.69 1.81
N SER A 93 -18.60 -0.33 0.57
CA SER A 93 -19.49 -1.13 -0.28
C SER A 93 -18.77 -2.33 -0.83
N ASP A 94 -19.51 -3.40 -1.16
CA ASP A 94 -18.95 -4.61 -1.76
C ASP A 94 -18.16 -4.30 -3.02
N GLU A 95 -18.69 -3.41 -3.88
CA GLU A 95 -18.01 -2.97 -5.10
C GLU A 95 -16.64 -2.33 -4.81
N ALA A 96 -16.57 -1.40 -3.87
CA ALA A 96 -15.32 -0.75 -3.52
C ALA A 96 -14.34 -1.73 -2.85
N GLN A 97 -14.82 -2.66 -2.03
CA GLN A 97 -14.00 -3.68 -1.38
C GLN A 97 -13.43 -4.69 -2.39
N GLU A 98 -14.17 -5.05 -3.44
CA GLU A 98 -13.65 -5.85 -4.56
C GLU A 98 -12.55 -5.07 -5.31
N LEU A 99 -12.78 -3.81 -5.66
CA LEU A 99 -11.76 -2.96 -6.31
C LEU A 99 -10.48 -2.80 -5.45
N ILE A 100 -10.63 -2.70 -4.14
CA ILE A 100 -9.51 -2.66 -3.19
C ILE A 100 -8.69 -3.95 -3.29
N ALA A 101 -9.35 -5.11 -3.28
CA ALA A 101 -8.67 -6.40 -3.38
C ALA A 101 -8.01 -6.61 -4.75
N GLU A 102 -8.67 -6.24 -5.84
CA GLU A 102 -8.13 -6.31 -7.20
C GLU A 102 -6.87 -5.46 -7.40
N ASN A 103 -6.70 -4.41 -6.58
CA ASN A 103 -5.50 -3.57 -6.56
C ASN A 103 -4.49 -3.97 -5.48
N TYR A 104 -4.56 -5.21 -4.99
CA TYR A 104 -3.64 -5.80 -4.01
C TYR A 104 -3.65 -5.13 -2.63
N TYR A 105 -4.70 -4.40 -2.29
CA TYR A 105 -4.94 -3.94 -0.93
C TYR A 105 -5.83 -4.95 -0.20
N ARG A 106 -5.57 -5.16 1.08
CA ARG A 106 -6.40 -6.05 1.91
C ARG A 106 -7.72 -5.38 2.26
N PRO A 107 -8.86 -5.86 1.72
CA PRO A 107 -10.17 -5.30 2.05
C PRO A 107 -10.51 -5.56 3.53
N VAL A 108 -11.32 -4.69 4.13
CA VAL A 108 -11.79 -4.90 5.50
C VAL A 108 -12.92 -5.92 5.58
N ASP A 109 -13.65 -6.12 4.48
CA ASP A 109 -14.65 -7.18 4.37
C ASP A 109 -13.99 -8.56 4.31
N GLN A 110 -14.30 -9.40 5.30
CA GLN A 110 -13.67 -10.72 5.45
C GLN A 110 -14.14 -11.75 4.41
N THR A 111 -15.31 -11.55 3.82
CA THR A 111 -15.83 -12.43 2.76
C THR A 111 -15.07 -12.16 1.46
N ILE A 112 -14.91 -10.89 1.13
CA ILE A 112 -14.14 -10.47 -0.04
C ILE A 112 -12.66 -10.81 0.13
N LEU A 113 -12.08 -10.58 1.32
CA LEU A 113 -10.70 -10.97 1.60
C LEU A 113 -10.47 -12.47 1.37
N LYS A 114 -11.39 -13.33 1.84
CA LYS A 114 -11.30 -14.78 1.61
C LYS A 114 -11.43 -15.17 0.15
N LYS A 115 -12.24 -14.46 -0.62
CA LYS A 115 -12.40 -14.68 -2.07
C LYS A 115 -11.10 -14.42 -2.83
N HIS A 116 -10.29 -13.48 -2.35
CA HIS A 116 -9.00 -13.12 -2.93
C HIS A 116 -7.80 -13.75 -2.18
N ALA A 117 -8.02 -14.81 -1.39
CA ALA A 117 -6.98 -15.42 -0.56
C ALA A 117 -5.78 -15.94 -1.38
N ASP A 118 -6.01 -16.44 -2.59
CA ASP A 118 -4.94 -16.94 -3.45
C ASP A 118 -3.96 -15.84 -3.90
N THR A 119 -4.40 -14.59 -3.85
CA THR A 119 -3.58 -13.43 -4.25
C THR A 119 -3.00 -12.68 -3.03
N LEU A 120 -3.75 -12.66 -1.92
CA LEU A 120 -3.46 -11.82 -0.75
C LEU A 120 -3.03 -12.62 0.50
N THR A 121 -2.59 -13.86 0.36
CA THR A 121 -2.12 -14.71 1.48
C THR A 121 -0.65 -14.51 1.81
#